data_516a54b2ad48a1b73b5adcf1a29d39a1
#
_entry.id   516a54b2ad48a1b73b5adcf1a29d39a1
#
_cell.length_a   1.000
_cell.length_b   1.000
_cell.length_c   1.000
_cell.angle_alpha   90.00
_cell.angle_beta   90.00
_cell.angle_gamma   90.00
#
_symmetry.space_group_name_H-M   'P 1'
#
loop_
_entity.id
_entity.type
_entity.pdbx_description
1 polymer ?
#
loop_
_entity_poly.entity_id
_entity_poly.type
_entity_poly.pdbx_seq_one_letter_code
_entity_poly.pdbx_strand_id
1 'polypeptide(L)'
;MARLRLEDFGPELLSPCNLGADTGETVTLTGPSGSGKTLLLRALADLDPHRGVAWLNDRPATDFAAPDWRRRVCYLPAESHWWSDRVRDHFPHVDDATLSALGLPGEIPDWAVSRLSSGERQRLAVARLLSVQPEVLLLDEPTANLDPANTERVERVVADYRDRNAATVLWVSHDADQRERLGHRHWLIRDGRVEETA
;
A
#
# COMPACT_ATOMS: atom_id res chain seq x y z
N MET A 1 -20.45 1.00 1.44
CA MET A 1 -20.16 2.45 1.55
C MET A 1 -18.66 2.59 1.35
N ALA A 2 -18.22 3.44 0.43
CA ALA A 2 -16.80 3.55 0.09
C ALA A 2 -16.00 4.04 1.29
N ARG A 3 -14.94 3.29 1.68
CA ARG A 3 -14.01 3.75 2.70
C ARG A 3 -13.12 4.87 2.16
N LEU A 4 -12.58 4.69 0.95
CA LEU A 4 -11.78 5.69 0.24
C LEU A 4 -12.58 6.18 -0.97
N ARG A 5 -12.79 7.49 -1.08
CA ARG A 5 -13.47 8.12 -2.20
C ARG A 5 -12.65 9.30 -2.71
N LEU A 6 -12.61 9.45 -4.01
CA LEU A 6 -11.86 10.47 -4.74
C LEU A 6 -12.88 11.37 -5.46
N GLU A 7 -12.76 12.68 -5.28
CA GLU A 7 -13.57 13.69 -5.97
C GLU A 7 -12.67 14.67 -6.72
N ASP A 8 -12.79 14.67 -8.02
CA ASP A 8 -11.94 15.45 -8.92
C ASP A 8 -10.46 15.38 -8.57
N PHE A 9 -10.04 14.18 -8.07
CA PHE A 9 -8.74 13.96 -7.48
C PHE A 9 -7.71 13.56 -8.53
N GLY A 10 -6.51 14.13 -8.42
CA GLY A 10 -5.38 13.71 -9.24
C GLY A 10 -4.12 14.54 -9.00
N PRO A 11 -2.93 13.92 -9.02
CA PRO A 11 -1.67 14.65 -9.14
C PRO A 11 -1.59 15.38 -10.47
N GLU A 12 -0.67 16.32 -10.62
CA GLU A 12 -0.60 17.23 -11.78
C GLU A 12 -0.52 16.50 -13.14
N LEU A 13 0.13 15.33 -13.18
CA LEU A 13 0.32 14.55 -14.42
C LEU A 13 -0.89 13.68 -14.79
N LEU A 14 -1.90 13.58 -13.93
CA LEU A 14 -3.10 12.82 -14.19
C LEU A 14 -4.32 13.73 -14.29
N SER A 15 -5.22 13.39 -15.20
CA SER A 15 -6.55 14.02 -15.22
C SER A 15 -7.28 13.70 -13.92
N PRO A 16 -8.04 14.66 -13.38
CA PRO A 16 -8.86 14.41 -12.20
C PRO A 16 -9.81 13.23 -12.41
N CYS A 17 -9.97 12.40 -11.38
CA CYS A 17 -10.85 11.24 -11.42
C CYS A 17 -11.82 11.23 -10.23
N ASN A 18 -12.94 10.54 -10.43
CA ASN A 18 -13.96 10.29 -9.42
C ASN A 18 -14.08 8.78 -9.27
N LEU A 19 -13.41 8.23 -8.27
CA LEU A 19 -13.32 6.80 -8.00
C LEU A 19 -13.51 6.53 -6.51
N GLY A 20 -13.75 5.28 -6.16
CA GLY A 20 -13.84 4.87 -4.77
C GLY A 20 -13.49 3.40 -4.58
N ALA A 21 -13.07 3.06 -3.38
CA ALA A 21 -12.83 1.70 -2.94
C ALA A 21 -13.56 1.44 -1.64
N ASP A 22 -14.23 0.30 -1.56
CA ASP A 22 -15.06 -0.06 -0.43
C ASP A 22 -14.26 -0.60 0.75
N THR A 23 -14.90 -0.63 1.90
CA THR A 23 -14.37 -1.27 3.10
C THR A 23 -14.14 -2.76 2.87
N GLY A 24 -12.95 -3.25 3.19
CA GLY A 24 -12.58 -4.66 2.99
C GLY A 24 -12.31 -5.04 1.53
N GLU A 25 -12.20 -4.06 0.65
CA GLU A 25 -11.94 -4.28 -0.77
C GLU A 25 -10.44 -4.22 -1.10
N THR A 26 -10.03 -5.03 -2.06
CA THR A 26 -8.75 -4.88 -2.77
C THR A 26 -9.02 -4.38 -4.18
N VAL A 27 -8.50 -3.21 -4.51
CA VAL A 27 -8.47 -2.66 -5.87
C VAL A 27 -7.05 -2.78 -6.40
N THR A 28 -6.88 -3.42 -7.54
CA THR A 28 -5.57 -3.45 -8.21
C THR A 28 -5.42 -2.28 -9.16
N LEU A 29 -4.22 -1.72 -9.22
CA LEU A 29 -3.87 -0.60 -10.07
C LEU A 29 -2.79 -1.02 -11.07
N THR A 30 -3.06 -0.83 -12.36
CA THR A 30 -2.12 -1.15 -13.44
C THR A 30 -1.96 0.00 -14.42
N GLY A 31 -1.01 -0.13 -15.33
CA GLY A 31 -0.71 0.83 -16.39
C GLY A 31 0.75 0.73 -16.82
N PRO A 32 1.11 1.31 -17.96
CA PRO A 32 2.50 1.33 -18.45
C PRO A 32 3.48 1.91 -17.43
N SER A 33 4.77 1.60 -17.58
CA SER A 33 5.80 2.28 -16.79
C SER A 33 5.74 3.79 -17.05
N GLY A 34 5.86 4.59 -15.98
CA GLY A 34 5.75 6.05 -16.07
C GLY A 34 4.33 6.59 -16.22
N SER A 35 3.28 5.76 -16.19
CA SER A 35 1.88 6.23 -16.33
C SER A 35 1.35 7.05 -15.15
N GLY A 36 2.06 7.08 -14.02
CA GLY A 36 1.66 7.86 -12.84
C GLY A 36 1.08 7.05 -11.68
N LYS A 37 1.22 5.70 -11.67
CA LYS A 37 0.75 4.83 -10.56
C LYS A 37 1.31 5.27 -9.22
N THR A 38 2.63 5.36 -9.11
CA THR A 38 3.34 5.84 -7.92
C THR A 38 2.90 7.25 -7.51
N LEU A 39 2.75 8.16 -8.49
CA LEU A 39 2.29 9.53 -8.22
C LEU A 39 0.87 9.56 -7.63
N LEU A 40 -0.03 8.74 -8.15
CA LEU A 40 -1.38 8.62 -7.60
C LEU A 40 -1.36 8.13 -6.16
N LEU A 41 -0.60 7.04 -5.86
CA LEU A 41 -0.50 6.52 -4.50
C LEU A 41 0.14 7.54 -3.53
N ARG A 42 1.19 8.24 -3.95
CA ARG A 42 1.86 9.26 -3.14
C ARG A 42 0.96 10.46 -2.87
N ALA A 43 0.20 10.90 -3.87
CA ALA A 43 -0.80 11.96 -3.72
C ALA A 43 -1.91 11.55 -2.74
N LEU A 44 -2.40 10.31 -2.81
CA LEU A 44 -3.38 9.74 -1.87
C LEU A 44 -2.86 9.69 -0.44
N ALA A 45 -1.56 9.41 -0.26
CA ALA A 45 -0.90 9.44 1.04
C ALA A 45 -0.55 10.86 1.53
N ASP A 46 -0.97 11.92 0.83
CA ASP A 46 -0.62 13.31 1.15
C ASP A 46 0.92 13.54 1.21
N LEU A 47 1.65 12.91 0.29
CA LEU A 47 3.11 13.05 0.14
C LEU A 47 3.48 13.98 -1.03
N ASP A 48 2.60 14.11 -2.02
CA ASP A 48 2.81 14.94 -3.20
C ASP A 48 1.59 15.85 -3.44
N PRO A 49 1.78 17.01 -4.10
CA PRO A 49 0.69 17.92 -4.44
C PRO A 49 -0.35 17.25 -5.35
N HIS A 50 -1.62 17.57 -5.11
CA HIS A 50 -2.74 17.07 -5.89
C HIS A 50 -3.86 18.11 -5.98
N ARG A 51 -4.80 17.87 -6.89
CA ARG A 51 -6.09 18.58 -7.01
C ARG A 51 -7.20 17.70 -6.45
N GLY A 52 -8.36 18.32 -6.17
CA GLY A 52 -9.53 17.60 -5.67
C GLY A 52 -9.38 17.14 -4.22
N VAL A 53 -10.26 16.25 -3.81
CA VAL A 53 -10.36 15.81 -2.42
C VAL A 53 -10.39 14.29 -2.33
N ALA A 54 -9.56 13.74 -1.45
CA ALA A 54 -9.69 12.36 -0.99
C ALA A 54 -10.51 12.32 0.30
N TRP A 55 -11.39 11.34 0.42
CA TRP A 55 -12.27 11.12 1.56
C TRP A 55 -12.01 9.77 2.19
N LEU A 56 -11.99 9.73 3.52
CA LEU A 56 -11.91 8.51 4.31
C LEU A 56 -13.13 8.43 5.22
N ASN A 57 -14.00 7.43 5.03
CA ASN A 57 -15.24 7.25 5.80
C ASN A 57 -16.09 8.55 5.84
N ASP A 58 -16.39 9.15 4.68
CA ASP A 58 -17.16 10.39 4.54
C ASP A 58 -16.54 11.66 5.18
N ARG A 59 -15.29 11.59 5.57
CA ARG A 59 -14.52 12.71 6.11
C ARG A 59 -13.41 13.10 5.13
N PRO A 60 -13.32 14.36 4.67
CA PRO A 60 -12.31 14.78 3.72
C PRO A 60 -10.91 14.79 4.35
N ALA A 61 -9.88 14.54 3.54
CA ALA A 61 -8.48 14.55 3.98
C ALA A 61 -8.07 15.87 4.65
N THR A 62 -8.65 16.98 4.21
CA THR A 62 -8.43 18.34 4.77
C THR A 62 -8.83 18.48 6.23
N ASP A 63 -9.70 17.64 6.74
CA ASP A 63 -10.16 17.66 8.14
C ASP A 63 -9.24 16.87 9.08
N PHE A 64 -8.23 16.18 8.54
CA PHE A 64 -7.22 15.47 9.32
C PHE A 64 -5.95 16.32 9.44
N ALA A 65 -5.25 16.23 10.56
CA ALA A 65 -3.86 16.62 10.58
C ALA A 65 -3.05 15.70 9.65
N ALA A 66 -2.11 16.23 8.88
CA ALA A 66 -1.35 15.45 7.91
C ALA A 66 -0.69 14.15 8.49
N PRO A 67 -0.12 14.16 9.73
CA PRO A 67 0.37 12.92 10.33
C PRO A 67 -0.73 11.89 10.64
N ASP A 68 -1.95 12.34 10.95
CA ASP A 68 -3.08 11.44 11.25
C ASP A 68 -3.63 10.82 9.96
N TRP A 69 -3.70 11.59 8.87
CA TRP A 69 -4.03 11.07 7.56
C TRP A 69 -3.05 9.99 7.15
N ARG A 70 -1.74 10.27 7.18
CA ARG A 70 -0.67 9.36 6.76
C ARG A 70 -0.57 8.08 7.61
N ARG A 71 -1.06 8.10 8.85
CA ARG A 71 -1.19 6.89 9.67
C ARG A 71 -2.37 6.02 9.27
N ARG A 72 -3.44 6.61 8.74
CA ARG A 72 -4.65 5.91 8.30
C ARG A 72 -4.56 5.44 6.85
N VAL A 73 -3.96 6.25 6.00
CA VAL A 73 -3.73 6.00 4.58
C VAL A 73 -2.24 5.83 4.36
N CYS A 74 -1.77 4.60 4.54
CA CYS A 74 -0.34 4.29 4.55
C CYS A 74 0.17 3.85 3.17
N TYR A 75 1.29 4.44 2.76
CA TYR A 75 1.97 4.13 1.51
C TYR A 75 3.20 3.25 1.74
N LEU A 76 3.27 2.14 1.02
CA LEU A 76 4.44 1.29 0.90
C LEU A 76 5.08 1.51 -0.48
N PRO A 77 6.24 2.14 -0.58
CA PRO A 77 6.96 2.29 -1.84
C PRO A 77 7.57 0.97 -2.32
N ALA A 78 7.81 0.86 -3.62
CA ALA A 78 8.49 -0.30 -4.21
C ALA A 78 9.87 -0.55 -3.60
N GLU A 79 10.60 0.52 -3.27
CA GLU A 79 11.85 0.46 -2.50
C GLU A 79 11.68 1.15 -1.14
N SER A 80 11.76 0.38 -0.08
CA SER A 80 11.60 0.88 1.28
C SER A 80 12.89 1.43 1.86
N HIS A 81 12.82 2.61 2.47
CA HIS A 81 13.94 3.25 3.15
C HIS A 81 14.06 2.79 4.61
N TRP A 82 15.32 2.68 5.05
CA TRP A 82 15.70 2.29 6.40
C TRP A 82 16.68 3.35 6.94
N TRP A 83 16.31 4.01 8.05
CA TRP A 83 16.99 5.20 8.58
C TRP A 83 17.77 4.95 9.88
N SER A 84 17.64 3.78 10.47
CA SER A 84 18.36 3.33 11.67
C SER A 84 19.17 2.08 11.37
N ASP A 85 20.17 1.79 12.22
CA ASP A 85 21.02 0.62 12.04
C ASP A 85 20.33 -0.69 12.38
N ARG A 86 19.36 -0.69 13.31
CA ARG A 86 18.64 -1.88 13.76
C ARG A 86 17.23 -1.93 13.23
N VAL A 87 16.76 -3.12 12.90
CA VAL A 87 15.41 -3.36 12.38
C VAL A 87 14.35 -2.86 13.34
N ARG A 88 14.44 -3.20 14.64
CA ARG A 88 13.45 -2.82 15.66
C ARG A 88 13.18 -1.33 15.77
N ASP A 89 14.17 -0.50 15.50
CA ASP A 89 14.06 0.97 15.63
C ASP A 89 13.11 1.59 14.58
N HIS A 90 12.66 0.79 13.61
CA HIS A 90 11.72 1.20 12.58
C HIS A 90 10.26 0.81 12.88
N PHE A 91 10.01 0.14 13.99
CA PHE A 91 8.69 -0.36 14.35
C PHE A 91 8.16 0.31 15.60
N PRO A 92 6.93 0.85 15.62
CA PRO A 92 6.29 1.28 16.86
C PRO A 92 5.99 0.09 17.77
N HIS A 93 5.67 -1.06 17.16
CA HIS A 93 5.44 -2.33 17.83
C HIS A 93 5.80 -3.47 16.89
N VAL A 94 6.56 -4.44 17.37
CA VAL A 94 6.90 -5.66 16.62
C VAL A 94 5.85 -6.74 16.95
N ASP A 95 5.19 -7.25 15.91
CA ASP A 95 4.24 -8.36 16.04
C ASP A 95 4.88 -9.66 15.52
N ASP A 96 5.23 -10.56 16.43
CA ASP A 96 5.87 -11.83 16.13
C ASP A 96 5.01 -12.73 15.24
N ALA A 97 3.68 -12.64 15.35
CA ALA A 97 2.77 -13.41 14.51
C ALA A 97 2.85 -12.95 13.05
N THR A 98 2.87 -11.65 12.82
CA THR A 98 3.07 -11.08 11.48
C THR A 98 4.44 -11.43 10.91
N LEU A 99 5.52 -11.34 11.71
CA LEU A 99 6.85 -11.74 11.27
C LEU A 99 6.88 -13.22 10.86
N SER A 100 6.34 -14.09 11.68
CA SER A 100 6.26 -15.52 11.41
C SER A 100 5.45 -15.83 10.14
N ALA A 101 4.30 -15.18 9.96
CA ALA A 101 3.46 -15.34 8.76
C ALA A 101 4.18 -14.90 7.48
N LEU A 102 5.04 -13.87 7.57
CA LEU A 102 5.92 -13.42 6.49
C LEU A 102 7.15 -14.31 6.30
N GLY A 103 7.33 -15.37 7.10
CA GLY A 103 8.49 -16.26 7.05
C GLY A 103 9.78 -15.58 7.45
N LEU A 104 9.73 -14.67 8.41
CA LEU A 104 10.87 -13.96 8.97
C LEU A 104 11.24 -14.57 10.33
N PRO A 105 12.55 -14.70 10.65
CA PRO A 105 12.99 -15.19 11.96
C PRO A 105 12.53 -14.29 13.10
N GLY A 106 12.19 -14.87 14.25
CA GLY A 106 11.76 -14.11 15.43
C GLY A 106 12.80 -13.14 15.98
N GLU A 107 14.10 -13.45 15.78
CA GLU A 107 15.23 -12.60 16.17
C GLU A 107 15.55 -11.48 15.16
N ILE A 108 14.88 -11.40 14.02
CA ILE A 108 15.16 -10.42 12.97
C ILE A 108 15.05 -8.95 13.44
N PRO A 109 14.21 -8.59 14.43
CA PRO A 109 14.18 -7.24 14.97
C PRO A 109 15.52 -6.78 15.57
N ASP A 110 16.35 -7.72 16.06
CA ASP A 110 17.65 -7.43 16.64
C ASP A 110 18.79 -7.34 15.62
N TRP A 111 18.50 -7.65 14.36
CA TRP A 111 19.50 -7.61 13.30
C TRP A 111 19.82 -6.20 12.86
N ALA A 112 21.07 -6.02 12.38
CA ALA A 112 21.44 -4.83 11.65
C ALA A 112 20.73 -4.82 10.28
N VAL A 113 20.23 -3.67 9.85
CA VAL A 113 19.57 -3.48 8.54
C VAL A 113 20.51 -3.88 7.39
N SER A 114 21.82 -3.63 7.54
CA SER A 114 22.83 -3.99 6.54
C SER A 114 22.95 -5.51 6.30
N ARG A 115 22.52 -6.35 7.25
CA ARG A 115 22.52 -7.82 7.14
C ARG A 115 21.37 -8.35 6.28
N LEU A 116 20.30 -7.57 6.11
CA LEU A 116 19.07 -8.02 5.45
C LEU A 116 19.27 -8.20 3.94
N SER A 117 18.76 -9.28 3.39
CA SER A 117 18.52 -9.44 1.96
C SER A 117 17.44 -8.47 1.45
N SER A 118 17.37 -8.27 0.14
CA SER A 118 16.31 -7.44 -0.48
C SER A 118 14.91 -7.96 -0.18
N GLY A 119 14.71 -9.28 -0.25
CA GLY A 119 13.43 -9.92 0.06
C GLY A 119 13.04 -9.81 1.53
N GLU A 120 13.98 -9.90 2.48
CA GLU A 120 13.70 -9.66 3.91
C GLU A 120 13.34 -8.20 4.16
N ARG A 121 14.05 -7.25 3.54
CA ARG A 121 13.71 -5.82 3.62
C ARG A 121 12.30 -5.55 3.14
N GLN A 122 11.91 -6.14 2.00
CA GLN A 122 10.58 -5.94 1.44
C GLN A 122 9.49 -6.51 2.35
N ARG A 123 9.65 -7.73 2.87
CA ARG A 123 8.69 -8.35 3.79
C ARG A 123 8.61 -7.60 5.13
N LEU A 124 9.74 -7.15 5.67
CA LEU A 124 9.78 -6.30 6.86
C LEU A 124 9.11 -4.95 6.63
N ALA A 125 9.20 -4.37 5.43
CA ALA A 125 8.52 -3.12 5.11
C ALA A 125 6.99 -3.29 5.12
N VAL A 126 6.48 -4.45 4.67
CA VAL A 126 5.06 -4.81 4.83
C VAL A 126 4.70 -4.94 6.32
N ALA A 127 5.47 -5.67 7.12
CA ALA A 127 5.23 -5.79 8.55
C ALA A 127 5.20 -4.42 9.25
N ARG A 128 6.16 -3.53 8.88
CA ARG A 128 6.22 -2.17 9.41
C ARG A 128 4.99 -1.34 9.05
N LEU A 129 4.51 -1.43 7.81
CA LEU A 129 3.30 -0.74 7.40
C LEU A 129 2.08 -1.24 8.20
N LEU A 130 1.94 -2.54 8.39
CA LEU A 130 0.82 -3.12 9.14
C LEU A 130 0.87 -2.79 10.65
N SER A 131 2.06 -2.56 11.21
CA SER A 131 2.25 -2.26 12.63
C SER A 131 1.62 -0.94 13.10
N VAL A 132 1.35 -0.01 12.19
CA VAL A 132 0.65 1.25 12.48
C VAL A 132 -0.88 1.16 12.32
N GLN A 133 -1.39 -0.01 11.98
CA GLN A 133 -2.82 -0.34 11.84
C GLN A 133 -3.58 0.59 10.86
N PRO A 134 -3.14 0.71 9.60
CA PRO A 134 -3.79 1.58 8.63
C PRO A 134 -5.19 1.11 8.26
N GLU A 135 -6.06 2.07 7.93
CA GLU A 135 -7.39 1.81 7.37
C GLU A 135 -7.32 1.61 5.84
N VAL A 136 -6.35 2.24 5.18
CA VAL A 136 -6.08 2.11 3.75
C VAL A 136 -4.61 1.80 3.53
N LEU A 137 -4.35 0.73 2.78
CA LEU A 137 -3.01 0.31 2.36
C LEU A 137 -2.79 0.69 0.89
N LEU A 138 -1.79 1.50 0.62
CA LEU A 138 -1.36 1.89 -0.73
C LEU A 138 -0.05 1.18 -1.03
N LEU A 139 -0.10 0.08 -1.78
CA LEU A 139 1.03 -0.84 -1.98
C LEU A 139 1.58 -0.69 -3.40
N ASP A 140 2.79 -0.16 -3.52
CA ASP A 140 3.47 0.04 -4.80
C ASP A 140 4.42 -1.13 -5.07
N GLU A 141 3.96 -2.09 -5.87
CA GLU A 141 4.70 -3.31 -6.24
C GLU A 141 5.31 -4.07 -5.04
N PRO A 142 4.54 -4.39 -4.00
CA PRO A 142 5.08 -4.90 -2.73
C PRO A 142 5.76 -6.27 -2.85
N THR A 143 5.63 -6.96 -3.98
CA THR A 143 6.16 -8.32 -4.21
C THR A 143 7.12 -8.42 -5.40
N ALA A 144 7.48 -7.30 -6.05
CA ALA A 144 8.23 -7.29 -7.31
C ALA A 144 9.59 -8.03 -7.27
N ASN A 145 10.23 -8.10 -6.10
CA ASN A 145 11.56 -8.71 -5.92
C ASN A 145 11.53 -9.96 -5.02
N LEU A 146 10.36 -10.62 -4.93
CA LEU A 146 10.19 -11.82 -4.12
C LEU A 146 10.07 -13.06 -4.99
N ASP A 147 10.54 -14.18 -4.47
CA ASP A 147 10.23 -15.49 -5.04
C ASP A 147 8.75 -15.83 -4.84
N PRO A 148 8.20 -16.82 -5.59
CA PRO A 148 6.78 -17.15 -5.53
C PRO A 148 6.26 -17.48 -4.12
N ALA A 149 7.04 -18.21 -3.33
CA ALA A 149 6.61 -18.59 -1.98
C ALA A 149 6.53 -17.39 -1.02
N ASN A 150 7.46 -16.44 -1.13
CA ASN A 150 7.41 -15.21 -0.36
C ASN A 150 6.36 -14.22 -0.88
N THR A 151 6.09 -14.21 -2.20
CA THR A 151 4.97 -13.47 -2.79
C THR A 151 3.64 -13.91 -2.19
N GLU A 152 3.37 -15.22 -2.16
CA GLU A 152 2.14 -15.79 -1.57
C GLU A 152 2.01 -15.46 -0.08
N ARG A 153 3.12 -15.43 0.68
CA ARG A 153 3.10 -15.03 2.10
C ARG A 153 2.66 -13.59 2.29
N VAL A 154 3.22 -12.67 1.50
CA VAL A 154 2.85 -11.25 1.54
C VAL A 154 1.39 -11.07 1.17
N GLU A 155 0.93 -11.69 0.07
CA GLU A 155 -0.45 -11.65 -0.37
C GLU A 155 -1.42 -12.12 0.73
N ARG A 156 -1.11 -13.26 1.35
CA ARG A 156 -1.92 -13.83 2.43
C ARG A 156 -1.95 -12.92 3.66
N VAL A 157 -0.80 -12.40 4.09
CA VAL A 157 -0.72 -11.52 5.26
C VAL A 157 -1.52 -10.23 5.04
N VAL A 158 -1.44 -9.64 3.84
CA VAL A 158 -2.21 -8.44 3.49
C VAL A 158 -3.71 -8.76 3.42
N ALA A 159 -4.10 -9.89 2.83
CA ALA A 159 -5.50 -10.33 2.77
C ALA A 159 -6.06 -10.57 4.18
N ASP A 160 -5.33 -11.30 5.03
CA ASP A 160 -5.71 -11.55 6.43
C ASP A 160 -5.84 -10.26 7.24
N TYR A 161 -4.95 -9.29 6.99
CA TYR A 161 -5.03 -7.97 7.62
C TYR A 161 -6.28 -7.21 7.15
N ARG A 162 -6.50 -7.15 5.83
CA ARG A 162 -7.69 -6.52 5.23
C ARG A 162 -8.98 -7.08 5.84
N ASP A 163 -9.10 -8.40 5.89
CA ASP A 163 -10.32 -9.07 6.35
C ASP A 163 -10.57 -8.86 7.84
N ARG A 164 -9.52 -8.94 8.68
CA ARG A 164 -9.64 -8.72 10.13
C ARG A 164 -9.93 -7.27 10.52
N ASN A 165 -9.41 -6.31 9.77
CA ASN A 165 -9.53 -4.88 10.09
C ASN A 165 -10.51 -4.14 9.19
N ALA A 166 -11.17 -4.87 8.28
CA ALA A 166 -12.01 -4.27 7.24
C ALA A 166 -11.27 -3.16 6.47
N ALA A 167 -9.95 -3.31 6.28
CA ALA A 167 -9.11 -2.33 5.61
C ALA A 167 -9.33 -2.34 4.09
N THR A 168 -9.08 -1.22 3.43
CA THR A 168 -9.09 -1.12 1.97
C THR A 168 -7.66 -1.21 1.45
N VAL A 169 -7.45 -1.90 0.34
CA VAL A 169 -6.14 -2.09 -0.26
C VAL A 169 -6.13 -1.59 -1.71
N LEU A 170 -5.20 -0.67 -2.03
CA LEU A 170 -4.82 -0.36 -3.40
C LEU A 170 -3.48 -1.04 -3.67
N TRP A 171 -3.46 -1.98 -4.62
CA TRP A 171 -2.30 -2.80 -4.92
C TRP A 171 -1.81 -2.58 -6.36
N VAL A 172 -0.64 -2.00 -6.53
CA VAL A 172 0.01 -1.90 -7.84
C VAL A 172 0.72 -3.21 -8.15
N SER A 173 0.42 -3.78 -9.32
CA SER A 173 1.13 -4.93 -9.86
C SER A 173 1.19 -4.90 -11.38
N HIS A 174 2.31 -5.35 -11.94
CA HIS A 174 2.47 -5.63 -13.36
C HIS A 174 2.07 -7.06 -13.75
N ASP A 175 1.98 -7.97 -12.77
CA ASP A 175 1.59 -9.36 -12.98
C ASP A 175 0.06 -9.46 -13.12
N ALA A 176 -0.40 -9.93 -14.29
CA ALA A 176 -1.83 -10.07 -14.59
C ALA A 176 -2.51 -11.11 -13.72
N ASP A 177 -1.86 -12.26 -13.53
CA ASP A 177 -2.41 -13.36 -12.71
C ASP A 177 -2.53 -12.95 -11.24
N GLN A 178 -1.56 -12.15 -10.74
CA GLN A 178 -1.63 -11.58 -9.40
C GLN A 178 -2.80 -10.62 -9.27
N ARG A 179 -3.02 -9.74 -10.24
CA ARG A 179 -4.14 -8.79 -10.19
C ARG A 179 -5.49 -9.48 -10.18
N GLU A 180 -5.69 -10.48 -11.04
CA GLU A 180 -6.92 -11.28 -11.10
C GLU A 180 -7.20 -12.01 -9.78
N ARG A 181 -6.15 -12.56 -9.17
CA ARG A 181 -6.26 -13.32 -7.93
C ARG A 181 -6.54 -12.45 -6.70
N LEU A 182 -6.03 -11.21 -6.66
CA LEU A 182 -6.11 -10.32 -5.52
C LEU A 182 -7.26 -9.32 -5.60
N GLY A 183 -7.53 -8.81 -6.80
CA GLY A 183 -8.43 -7.67 -7.01
C GLY A 183 -9.89 -8.07 -7.04
N HIS A 184 -10.72 -7.32 -6.32
CA HIS A 184 -12.16 -7.34 -6.50
C HIS A 184 -12.58 -6.40 -7.65
N ARG A 185 -11.78 -5.35 -7.85
CA ARG A 185 -11.93 -4.35 -8.91
C ARG A 185 -10.56 -3.94 -9.43
N HIS A 186 -10.52 -3.41 -10.66
CA HIS A 186 -9.28 -3.06 -11.34
C HIS A 186 -9.32 -1.61 -11.82
N TRP A 187 -8.26 -0.85 -11.54
CA TRP A 187 -8.03 0.48 -12.08
C TRP A 187 -6.87 0.44 -13.07
N LEU A 188 -7.04 1.12 -14.19
CA LEU A 188 -6.04 1.26 -15.24
C LEU A 188 -5.67 2.73 -15.41
N ILE A 189 -4.37 3.03 -15.38
CA ILE A 189 -3.88 4.34 -15.81
C ILE A 189 -3.40 4.23 -17.25
N ARG A 190 -4.06 4.98 -18.12
CA ARG A 190 -3.69 5.10 -19.54
C ARG A 190 -3.90 6.54 -20.00
N ASP A 191 -2.96 7.07 -20.79
CA ASP A 191 -3.01 8.41 -21.39
C ASP A 191 -3.35 9.52 -20.38
N GLY A 192 -2.77 9.43 -19.17
CA GLY A 192 -2.99 10.39 -18.09
C GLY A 192 -4.37 10.32 -17.43
N ARG A 193 -5.15 9.26 -17.66
CA ARG A 193 -6.46 9.03 -17.04
C ARG A 193 -6.46 7.77 -16.20
N VAL A 194 -7.21 7.81 -15.11
CA VAL A 194 -7.49 6.64 -14.27
C VAL A 194 -8.91 6.17 -14.55
N GLU A 195 -9.05 4.94 -14.98
CA GLU A 195 -10.35 4.34 -15.34
C GLU A 195 -10.52 3.02 -14.60
N GLU A 196 -11.75 2.73 -14.21
CA GLU A 196 -12.12 1.43 -13.71
C GLU A 196 -12.35 0.49 -14.90
N THR A 197 -11.76 -0.70 -14.82
CA THR A 197 -11.93 -1.76 -15.83
C THR A 197 -12.69 -2.94 -15.22
N ALA A 198 -13.46 -3.60 -16.08
CA ALA A 198 -14.21 -4.81 -15.70
C ALA A 198 -13.27 -5.97 -15.42
#